data_d83daf83db3950ff01407aa62aec93b0
#
_entry.id   d83daf83db3950ff01407aa62aec93b0
#
_cell.length_a   1.000
_cell.length_b   1.000
_cell.length_c   1.000
_cell.angle_alpha   90.00
_cell.angle_beta   90.00
_cell.angle_gamma   90.00
#
_symmetry.space_group_name_H-M   'P 1'
#
loop_
_entity.id
_entity.type
_entity.pdbx_description
1 polymer ?
#
loop_
_entity_poly.entity_id
_entity_poly.type
_entity_poly.pdbx_seq_one_letter_code
_entity_poly.pdbx_strand_id
1 'polypeptide(L)'
;VIIIGAGTIGLLAIQCAVALGAKSVTAIDISSEKLALAKSFGAMQTFNSSEMSAPQMQSVLRELRFNQLILETAGVPQTVELAVEIAGPHAQLALVGTLHQDLHLTTETFGKIMRKELTVIGSWMNYSSPWPGQEWETASRLLTERKLSLEPLIAHRGSFESFAQAVRDIARNAMPGKVLLIP
;
A
#
# COMPACT_ATOMS: atom_id res chain seq x y z
N VAL A 1 -5.48 5.63 -8.43
CA VAL A 1 -5.10 4.54 -7.52
C VAL A 1 -4.97 5.12 -6.12
N ILE A 2 -5.51 4.42 -5.12
CA ILE A 2 -5.38 4.79 -3.70
C ILE A 2 -4.60 3.67 -3.02
N ILE A 3 -3.57 4.01 -2.27
CA ILE A 3 -2.72 3.05 -1.56
C ILE A 3 -2.78 3.37 -0.07
N ILE A 4 -3.26 2.41 0.72
CA ILE A 4 -3.39 2.48 2.17
C ILE A 4 -2.27 1.68 2.80
N GLY A 5 -1.41 2.36 3.55
CA GLY A 5 -0.14 1.87 4.06
C GLY A 5 1.03 2.28 3.17
N ALA A 6 1.87 3.19 3.66
CA ALA A 6 3.10 3.63 2.99
C ALA A 6 4.34 2.90 3.54
N GLY A 7 4.21 1.61 3.83
CA GLY A 7 5.33 0.72 4.07
C GLY A 7 6.08 0.37 2.77
N THR A 8 7.05 -0.51 2.84
CA THR A 8 7.85 -0.90 1.66
C THR A 8 6.98 -1.34 0.48
N ILE A 9 5.95 -2.16 0.73
CA ILE A 9 5.04 -2.66 -0.32
C ILE A 9 4.21 -1.52 -0.90
N GLY A 10 3.63 -0.66 -0.04
CA GLY A 10 2.85 0.48 -0.49
C GLY A 10 3.69 1.48 -1.30
N LEU A 11 4.91 1.77 -0.86
CA LEU A 11 5.83 2.66 -1.58
C LEU A 11 6.26 2.09 -2.94
N LEU A 12 6.45 0.78 -3.06
CA LEU A 12 6.67 0.13 -4.35
C LEU A 12 5.41 0.18 -5.22
N ALA A 13 4.23 -0.05 -4.63
CA ALA A 13 2.96 0.04 -5.36
C ALA A 13 2.70 1.45 -5.91
N ILE A 14 3.07 2.51 -5.17
CA ILE A 14 3.02 3.90 -5.65
C ILE A 14 3.87 4.05 -6.92
N GLN A 15 5.13 3.64 -6.86
CA GLN A 15 6.05 3.74 -7.99
C GLN A 15 5.55 2.92 -9.19
N CYS A 16 5.07 1.71 -8.97
CA CYS A 16 4.47 0.87 -10.02
C CYS A 16 3.24 1.55 -10.64
N ALA A 17 2.33 2.10 -9.83
CA ALA A 17 1.15 2.78 -10.32
C ALA A 17 1.51 3.98 -11.20
N VAL A 18 2.48 4.79 -10.77
CA VAL A 18 3.00 5.92 -11.56
C VAL A 18 3.64 5.43 -12.86
N ALA A 19 4.52 4.44 -12.78
CA ALA A 19 5.24 3.91 -13.96
C ALA A 19 4.31 3.24 -14.99
N LEU A 20 3.19 2.69 -14.53
CA LEU A 20 2.15 2.07 -15.37
C LEU A 20 1.10 3.08 -15.85
N GLY A 21 1.27 4.37 -15.58
CA GLY A 21 0.44 5.42 -16.14
C GLY A 21 -0.87 5.67 -15.38
N ALA A 22 -0.93 5.37 -14.08
CA ALA A 22 -2.07 5.76 -13.26
C ALA A 22 -2.28 7.28 -13.34
N LYS A 23 -3.51 7.71 -13.66
CA LYS A 23 -3.87 9.13 -13.79
C LYS A 23 -3.65 9.92 -12.50
N SER A 24 -3.87 9.28 -11.37
CA SER A 24 -3.69 9.87 -10.04
C SER A 24 -3.30 8.76 -9.06
N VAL A 25 -2.37 9.06 -8.16
CA VAL A 25 -1.95 8.17 -7.06
C VAL A 25 -2.10 8.93 -5.76
N THR A 26 -2.84 8.34 -4.83
CA THR A 26 -3.06 8.86 -3.47
C THR A 26 -2.46 7.87 -2.47
N ALA A 27 -1.72 8.36 -1.49
CA ALA A 27 -1.19 7.54 -0.39
C ALA A 27 -1.85 7.92 0.94
N ILE A 28 -2.17 6.92 1.75
CA ILE A 28 -2.74 7.08 3.09
C ILE A 28 -1.88 6.29 4.07
N ASP A 29 -1.41 6.94 5.12
CA ASP A 29 -0.65 6.31 6.23
C ASP A 29 -0.83 7.15 7.50
N ILE A 30 -0.44 6.62 8.65
CA ILE A 30 -0.39 7.35 9.93
C ILE A 30 0.92 8.12 10.13
N SER A 31 1.96 7.81 9.35
CA SER A 31 3.30 8.39 9.46
C SER A 31 3.51 9.48 8.41
N SER A 32 3.65 10.71 8.87
CA SER A 32 3.94 11.85 8.00
C SER A 32 5.28 11.71 7.27
N GLU A 33 6.27 11.03 7.88
CA GLU A 33 7.56 10.73 7.25
C GLU A 33 7.39 9.80 6.04
N LYS A 34 6.63 8.71 6.20
CA LYS A 34 6.34 7.78 5.10
C LYS A 34 5.51 8.44 4.01
N LEU A 35 4.60 9.35 4.37
CA LEU A 35 3.82 10.13 3.41
C LEU A 35 4.69 11.10 2.62
N ALA A 36 5.70 11.71 3.24
CA ALA A 36 6.68 12.54 2.54
C ALA A 36 7.46 11.72 1.50
N LEU A 37 7.87 10.50 1.86
CA LEU A 37 8.53 9.58 0.94
C LEU A 37 7.57 9.11 -0.18
N ALA A 38 6.31 8.83 0.14
CA ALA A 38 5.28 8.50 -0.85
C ALA A 38 5.11 9.62 -1.88
N LYS A 39 5.13 10.88 -1.43
CA LYS A 39 5.05 12.05 -2.29
C LYS A 39 6.28 12.15 -3.22
N SER A 40 7.48 11.88 -2.72
CA SER A 40 8.70 11.87 -3.55
C SER A 40 8.68 10.77 -4.61
N PHE A 41 7.94 9.68 -4.40
CA PHE A 41 7.74 8.59 -5.36
C PHE A 41 6.57 8.82 -6.31
N GLY A 42 5.92 9.99 -6.27
CA GLY A 42 4.92 10.41 -7.24
C GLY A 42 3.47 10.29 -6.76
N ALA A 43 3.22 10.08 -5.46
CA ALA A 43 1.88 10.26 -4.92
C ALA A 43 1.47 11.74 -5.04
N MET A 44 0.39 12.00 -5.78
CA MET A 44 -0.11 13.36 -6.00
C MET A 44 -0.81 13.93 -4.76
N GLN A 45 -1.43 13.06 -3.98
CA GLN A 45 -2.10 13.40 -2.72
C GLN A 45 -1.64 12.46 -1.63
N THR A 46 -1.56 12.98 -0.41
CA THR A 46 -1.23 12.20 0.78
C THR A 46 -2.16 12.57 1.91
N PHE A 47 -2.67 11.58 2.66
CA PHE A 47 -3.54 11.78 3.80
C PHE A 47 -2.99 11.05 5.03
N ASN A 48 -2.87 11.79 6.13
CA ASN A 48 -2.56 11.18 7.41
C ASN A 48 -3.87 10.70 8.06
N SER A 49 -4.05 9.39 8.17
CA SER A 49 -5.27 8.80 8.72
C SER A 49 -5.39 8.91 10.24
N SER A 50 -4.36 9.37 10.94
CA SER A 50 -4.46 9.76 12.35
C SER A 50 -5.04 11.18 12.53
N GLU A 51 -5.03 11.99 11.49
CA GLU A 51 -5.44 13.40 11.52
C GLU A 51 -6.74 13.66 10.74
N MET A 52 -7.12 12.75 9.83
CA MET A 52 -8.27 12.91 8.95
C MET A 52 -9.19 11.69 9.00
N SER A 53 -10.46 11.90 9.25
CA SER A 53 -11.47 10.85 9.27
C SER A 53 -11.84 10.35 7.86
N ALA A 54 -12.40 9.13 7.76
CA ALA A 54 -12.85 8.56 6.50
C ALA A 54 -13.86 9.47 5.74
N PRO A 55 -14.86 10.11 6.37
CA PRO A 55 -15.75 11.05 5.68
C PRO A 55 -15.03 12.27 5.11
N GLN A 56 -14.02 12.80 5.81
CA GLN A 56 -13.21 13.91 5.31
C GLN A 56 -12.39 13.49 4.09
N MET A 57 -11.72 12.33 4.15
CA MET A 57 -10.99 11.78 3.00
C MET A 57 -11.92 11.54 1.82
N GLN A 58 -13.08 10.95 2.06
CA GLN A 58 -14.09 10.70 1.02
C GLN A 58 -14.56 12.00 0.35
N SER A 59 -14.69 13.09 1.12
CA SER A 59 -15.07 14.39 0.57
C SER A 59 -14.03 14.91 -0.41
N VAL A 60 -12.74 14.79 -0.09
CA VAL A 60 -11.64 15.22 -0.96
C VAL A 60 -11.49 14.31 -2.17
N LEU A 61 -11.71 13.01 -1.99
CA LEU A 61 -11.61 12.01 -3.06
C LEU A 61 -12.82 11.97 -3.98
N ARG A 62 -13.81 12.86 -3.79
CA ARG A 62 -15.06 12.88 -4.57
C ARG A 62 -14.86 12.95 -6.08
N GLU A 63 -13.87 13.68 -6.54
CA GLU A 63 -13.56 13.81 -7.96
C GLU A 63 -12.98 12.55 -8.57
N LEU A 64 -12.48 11.64 -7.74
CA LEU A 64 -11.87 10.36 -8.14
C LEU A 64 -12.83 9.16 -7.99
N ARG A 65 -14.14 9.41 -7.91
CA ARG A 65 -15.16 8.42 -7.49
C ARG A 65 -15.30 7.19 -8.39
N PHE A 66 -14.88 7.27 -9.63
CA PHE A 66 -15.08 6.18 -10.61
C PHE A 66 -13.76 5.52 -10.97
N ASN A 67 -13.81 4.21 -11.24
CA ASN A 67 -12.65 3.40 -11.62
C ASN A 67 -11.51 3.45 -10.60
N GLN A 68 -11.85 3.49 -9.32
CA GLN A 68 -10.85 3.44 -8.27
C GLN A 68 -10.26 2.04 -8.13
N LEU A 69 -8.94 1.96 -8.06
CA LEU A 69 -8.22 0.80 -7.53
C LEU A 69 -7.66 1.21 -6.17
N ILE A 70 -8.08 0.50 -5.14
CA ILE A 70 -7.62 0.70 -3.76
C ILE A 70 -6.76 -0.51 -3.38
N LEU A 71 -5.53 -0.26 -2.96
CA LEU A 71 -4.60 -1.28 -2.48
C LEU A 71 -4.47 -1.12 -0.96
N GLU A 72 -4.96 -2.09 -0.21
CA GLU A 72 -4.73 -2.17 1.23
C GLU A 72 -3.44 -2.95 1.48
N THR A 73 -2.39 -2.28 1.96
CA THR A 73 -1.04 -2.86 2.13
C THR A 73 -0.52 -2.80 3.57
N ALA A 74 -1.30 -2.25 4.50
CA ALA A 74 -0.91 -2.13 5.91
C ALA A 74 -1.19 -3.40 6.71
N GLY A 75 -2.24 -4.15 6.36
CA GLY A 75 -2.57 -5.41 7.02
C GLY A 75 -3.11 -5.27 8.43
N VAL A 76 -3.89 -4.22 8.70
CA VAL A 76 -4.58 -4.03 9.97
C VAL A 76 -6.09 -3.85 9.76
N PRO A 77 -6.94 -4.27 10.72
CA PRO A 77 -8.40 -4.21 10.54
C PRO A 77 -8.92 -2.81 10.20
N GLN A 78 -8.35 -1.77 10.82
CA GLN A 78 -8.75 -0.38 10.63
C GLN A 78 -8.52 0.11 9.19
N THR A 79 -7.49 -0.37 8.51
CA THR A 79 -7.19 0.02 7.13
C THR A 79 -8.07 -0.72 6.12
N VAL A 80 -8.48 -1.95 6.43
CA VAL A 80 -9.49 -2.67 5.64
C VAL A 80 -10.85 -1.97 5.75
N GLU A 81 -11.26 -1.59 6.96
CA GLU A 81 -12.49 -0.81 7.17
C GLU A 81 -12.41 0.53 6.44
N LEU A 82 -11.32 1.28 6.59
CA LEU A 82 -11.09 2.54 5.90
C LEU A 82 -11.20 2.39 4.39
N ALA A 83 -10.64 1.31 3.82
CA ALA A 83 -10.70 1.07 2.38
C ALA A 83 -12.14 0.95 1.88
N VAL A 84 -13.01 0.23 2.61
CA VAL A 84 -14.44 0.12 2.29
C VAL A 84 -15.15 1.46 2.44
N GLU A 85 -14.81 2.21 3.50
CA GLU A 85 -15.43 3.50 3.78
C GLU A 85 -15.16 4.52 2.68
N ILE A 86 -13.91 4.68 2.26
CA ILE A 86 -13.51 5.70 1.26
C ILE A 86 -13.80 5.27 -0.18
N ALA A 87 -14.03 3.98 -0.43
CA ALA A 87 -14.31 3.47 -1.77
C ALA A 87 -15.50 4.17 -2.42
N GLY A 88 -15.38 4.54 -3.67
CA GLY A 88 -16.50 4.97 -4.52
C GLY A 88 -17.27 3.77 -5.08
N PRO A 89 -18.41 4.01 -5.76
CA PRO A 89 -19.13 2.94 -6.47
C PRO A 89 -18.23 2.22 -7.48
N HIS A 90 -18.40 0.89 -7.58
CA HIS A 90 -17.66 0.00 -8.48
C HIS A 90 -16.13 -0.01 -8.28
N ALA A 91 -15.64 0.49 -7.14
CA ALA A 91 -14.21 0.43 -6.85
C ALA A 91 -13.71 -1.02 -6.72
N GLN A 92 -12.47 -1.24 -7.14
CA GLN A 92 -11.74 -2.48 -6.91
C GLN A 92 -10.87 -2.31 -5.67
N LEU A 93 -11.04 -3.20 -4.70
CA LEU A 93 -10.27 -3.24 -3.46
C LEU A 93 -9.39 -4.49 -3.44
N ALA A 94 -8.08 -4.32 -3.56
CA ALA A 94 -7.12 -5.40 -3.42
C ALA A 94 -6.57 -5.43 -1.99
N LEU A 95 -6.77 -6.56 -1.31
CA LEU A 95 -6.24 -6.85 0.02
C LEU A 95 -4.86 -7.51 -0.15
N VAL A 96 -3.81 -6.77 0.15
CA VAL A 96 -2.39 -7.17 0.00
C VAL A 96 -1.74 -7.36 1.37
N GLY A 97 -2.13 -6.53 2.34
CA GLY A 97 -1.63 -6.60 3.71
C GLY A 97 -2.13 -7.86 4.43
N THR A 98 -1.24 -8.54 5.15
CA THR A 98 -1.61 -9.71 5.96
C THR A 98 -2.13 -9.27 7.31
N LEU A 99 -3.38 -9.60 7.61
CA LEU A 99 -3.96 -9.36 8.93
C LEU A 99 -3.34 -10.30 9.98
N HIS A 100 -3.02 -9.73 11.13
CA HIS A 100 -2.56 -10.45 12.32
C HIS A 100 -3.55 -10.35 13.50
N GLN A 101 -4.73 -9.78 13.25
CA GLN A 101 -5.83 -9.61 14.20
C GLN A 101 -7.14 -9.91 13.49
N ASP A 102 -8.17 -10.27 14.25
CA ASP A 102 -9.49 -10.52 13.72
C ASP A 102 -10.10 -9.26 13.11
N LEU A 103 -10.71 -9.41 11.94
CA LEU A 103 -11.44 -8.34 11.26
C LEU A 103 -12.91 -8.38 11.66
N HIS A 104 -13.37 -7.31 12.28
CA HIS A 104 -14.78 -7.10 12.63
C HIS A 104 -15.33 -5.91 11.88
N LEU A 105 -16.13 -6.15 10.85
CA LEU A 105 -16.86 -5.10 10.15
C LEU A 105 -18.27 -4.96 10.73
N THR A 106 -18.71 -3.73 10.93
CA THR A 106 -20.11 -3.47 11.27
C THR A 106 -21.02 -3.88 10.12
N THR A 107 -22.29 -4.15 10.40
CA THR A 107 -23.30 -4.40 9.37
C THR A 107 -23.40 -3.22 8.39
N GLU A 108 -23.18 -2.00 8.88
CA GLU A 108 -23.17 -0.79 8.03
C GLU A 108 -21.99 -0.82 7.06
N THR A 109 -20.76 -1.00 7.55
CA THR A 109 -19.54 -1.06 6.73
C THR A 109 -19.59 -2.21 5.74
N PHE A 110 -19.96 -3.42 6.19
CA PHE A 110 -20.15 -4.57 5.30
C PHE A 110 -21.20 -4.29 4.20
N GLY A 111 -22.31 -3.67 4.60
CA GLY A 111 -23.36 -3.29 3.65
C GLY A 111 -22.89 -2.29 2.58
N LYS A 112 -21.83 -1.53 2.81
CA LYS A 112 -21.23 -0.63 1.79
C LYS A 112 -20.56 -1.44 0.67
N ILE A 113 -20.01 -2.61 0.94
CA ILE A 113 -19.45 -3.50 -0.09
C ILE A 113 -20.55 -3.84 -1.11
N MET A 114 -21.72 -4.21 -0.63
CA MET A 114 -22.87 -4.56 -1.48
C MET A 114 -23.47 -3.33 -2.19
N ARG A 115 -23.77 -2.28 -1.42
CA ARG A 115 -24.44 -1.07 -1.96
C ARG A 115 -23.58 -0.25 -2.92
N LYS A 116 -22.26 -0.36 -2.83
CA LYS A 116 -21.34 0.28 -3.76
C LYS A 116 -20.86 -0.66 -4.87
N GLU A 117 -21.35 -1.91 -4.88
CA GLU A 117 -20.95 -2.94 -5.85
C GLU A 117 -19.42 -3.07 -5.95
N LEU A 118 -18.74 -3.16 -4.79
CA LEU A 118 -17.29 -3.25 -4.75
C LEU A 118 -16.81 -4.61 -5.23
N THR A 119 -15.71 -4.63 -5.98
CA THR A 119 -14.95 -5.85 -6.26
C THR A 119 -13.85 -5.98 -5.22
N VAL A 120 -13.93 -6.99 -4.35
CA VAL A 120 -12.90 -7.27 -3.34
C VAL A 120 -12.05 -8.44 -3.79
N ILE A 121 -10.74 -8.23 -3.88
CA ILE A 121 -9.77 -9.19 -4.41
C ILE A 121 -8.71 -9.45 -3.35
N GLY A 122 -8.49 -10.71 -3.00
CA GLY A 122 -7.31 -11.11 -2.23
C GLY A 122 -6.07 -11.14 -3.13
N SER A 123 -4.97 -10.62 -2.65
CA SER A 123 -3.67 -10.68 -3.32
C SER A 123 -2.65 -11.28 -2.38
N TRP A 124 -2.05 -12.38 -2.78
CA TRP A 124 -0.99 -13.06 -2.04
C TRP A 124 0.28 -13.10 -2.88
N MET A 125 1.22 -13.94 -2.52
CA MET A 125 2.37 -14.21 -3.40
C MET A 125 1.86 -14.60 -4.78
N ASN A 126 2.64 -14.37 -5.80
CA ASN A 126 2.22 -14.61 -7.17
C ASN A 126 1.90 -16.10 -7.43
N TYR A 127 0.66 -16.35 -7.78
CA TYR A 127 0.21 -17.63 -8.34
C TYR A 127 0.15 -17.52 -9.87
N SER A 128 1.28 -17.18 -10.48
CA SER A 128 1.34 -17.04 -11.94
C SER A 128 1.16 -18.37 -12.65
N SER A 129 0.32 -18.38 -13.67
CA SER A 129 0.18 -19.53 -14.55
C SER A 129 0.02 -19.04 -16.00
N PRO A 130 0.99 -19.27 -16.89
CA PRO A 130 2.27 -19.94 -16.67
C PRO A 130 3.26 -19.09 -15.85
N TRP A 131 4.28 -19.74 -15.30
CA TRP A 131 5.42 -19.10 -14.65
C TRP A 131 6.57 -18.84 -15.64
N PRO A 132 7.28 -17.67 -15.58
CA PRO A 132 6.93 -16.46 -14.83
C PRO A 132 5.72 -15.75 -15.46
N GLY A 133 4.85 -15.15 -14.63
CA GLY A 133 3.71 -14.39 -15.13
C GLY A 133 4.08 -12.97 -15.54
N GLN A 134 3.10 -12.28 -16.10
CA GLN A 134 3.24 -10.91 -16.61
C GLN A 134 3.71 -9.93 -15.52
N GLU A 135 3.39 -10.18 -14.26
CA GLU A 135 3.83 -9.37 -13.11
C GLU A 135 5.35 -9.41 -12.93
N TRP A 136 5.98 -10.58 -13.12
CA TRP A 136 7.43 -10.73 -13.07
C TRP A 136 8.13 -10.04 -14.24
N GLU A 137 7.62 -10.20 -15.44
CA GLU A 137 8.13 -9.53 -16.63
C GLU A 137 8.01 -8.01 -16.49
N THR A 138 6.85 -7.53 -16.00
CA THR A 138 6.61 -6.11 -15.77
C THR A 138 7.55 -5.56 -14.70
N ALA A 139 7.70 -6.24 -13.57
CA ALA A 139 8.60 -5.80 -12.50
C ALA A 139 10.06 -5.75 -12.98
N SER A 140 10.52 -6.79 -13.69
CA SER A 140 11.87 -6.85 -14.26
C SER A 140 12.11 -5.71 -15.27
N ARG A 141 11.16 -5.44 -16.13
CA ARG A 141 11.22 -4.33 -17.09
C ARG A 141 11.30 -2.98 -16.38
N LEU A 142 10.42 -2.72 -15.39
CA LEU A 142 10.42 -1.46 -14.65
C LEU A 142 11.72 -1.22 -13.89
N LEU A 143 12.35 -2.27 -13.35
CA LEU A 143 13.66 -2.19 -12.71
C LEU A 143 14.75 -1.89 -13.73
N THR A 144 14.75 -2.57 -14.87
CA THR A 144 15.74 -2.35 -15.98
C THR A 144 15.62 -0.94 -16.55
N GLU A 145 14.40 -0.42 -16.69
CA GLU A 145 14.12 0.94 -17.16
C GLU A 145 14.37 2.00 -16.08
N ARG A 146 14.81 1.61 -14.89
CA ARG A 146 15.02 2.50 -13.72
C ARG A 146 13.77 3.32 -13.35
N LYS A 147 12.60 2.75 -13.54
CA LYS A 147 11.31 3.33 -13.15
C LYS A 147 11.02 3.14 -11.66
N LEU A 148 11.72 2.21 -11.00
CA LEU A 148 11.59 1.92 -9.58
C LEU A 148 12.89 2.30 -8.87
N SER A 149 12.77 3.10 -7.82
CA SER A 149 13.87 3.47 -6.93
C SER A 149 13.81 2.62 -5.67
N LEU A 150 14.76 1.72 -5.48
CA LEU A 150 14.81 0.80 -4.36
C LEU A 150 15.61 1.33 -3.17
N GLU A 151 16.62 2.16 -3.45
CA GLU A 151 17.56 2.64 -2.43
C GLU A 151 16.89 3.32 -1.23
N PRO A 152 15.91 4.24 -1.41
CA PRO A 152 15.23 4.87 -0.28
C PRO A 152 14.34 3.92 0.54
N LEU A 153 14.10 2.68 0.06
CA LEU A 153 13.33 1.67 0.78
C LEU A 153 14.20 0.82 1.71
N ILE A 154 15.51 0.99 1.66
CA ILE A 154 16.47 0.25 2.46
C ILE A 154 16.82 1.10 3.68
N ALA A 155 16.31 0.71 4.84
CA ALA A 155 16.55 1.41 6.10
C ALA A 155 17.96 1.14 6.67
N HIS A 156 18.50 -0.04 6.42
CA HIS A 156 19.79 -0.42 6.98
C HIS A 156 20.51 -1.48 6.12
N ARG A 157 21.82 -1.36 6.03
CA ARG A 157 22.73 -2.39 5.54
C ARG A 157 23.69 -2.75 6.66
N GLY A 158 23.72 -4.00 7.04
CA GLY A 158 24.59 -4.49 8.13
C GLY A 158 25.22 -5.83 7.81
N SER A 159 26.21 -6.23 8.60
CA SER A 159 26.77 -7.56 8.54
C SER A 159 25.89 -8.57 9.29
N PHE A 160 26.21 -9.87 9.14
CA PHE A 160 25.52 -10.93 9.87
C PHE A 160 25.65 -10.79 11.39
N GLU A 161 26.75 -10.20 11.91
CA GLU A 161 26.94 -9.95 13.33
C GLU A 161 25.91 -8.93 13.87
N SER A 162 25.46 -7.98 13.04
CA SER A 162 24.47 -6.97 13.41
C SER A 162 23.02 -7.49 13.37
N PHE A 163 22.76 -8.71 12.93
CA PHE A 163 21.43 -9.29 12.70
C PHE A 163 20.52 -9.19 13.93
N ALA A 164 21.03 -9.65 15.09
CA ALA A 164 20.21 -9.65 16.31
C ALA A 164 19.78 -8.26 16.75
N GLN A 165 20.62 -7.24 16.51
CA GLN A 165 20.25 -5.84 16.80
C GLN A 165 19.23 -5.33 15.78
N ALA A 166 19.45 -5.58 14.50
CA ALA A 166 18.52 -5.19 13.44
C ALA A 166 17.11 -5.77 13.65
N VAL A 167 16.99 -7.02 14.06
CA VAL A 167 15.70 -7.66 14.39
C VAL A 167 15.02 -6.95 15.57
N ARG A 168 15.78 -6.61 16.63
CA ARG A 168 15.22 -5.86 17.76
C ARG A 168 14.70 -4.48 17.36
N ASP A 169 15.42 -3.80 16.49
CA ASP A 169 15.06 -2.45 16.04
C ASP A 169 13.83 -2.48 15.11
N ILE A 170 13.73 -3.48 14.24
CA ILE A 170 12.51 -3.74 13.45
C ILE A 170 11.31 -3.99 14.37
N ALA A 171 11.47 -4.87 15.38
CA ALA A 171 10.40 -5.21 16.31
C ALA A 171 9.91 -4.01 17.13
N ARG A 172 10.76 -2.99 17.32
CA ARG A 172 10.41 -1.74 17.99
C ARG A 172 9.88 -0.66 17.06
N ASN A 173 9.68 -0.97 15.76
CA ASN A 173 9.36 -0.01 14.70
C ASN A 173 10.39 1.15 14.59
N ALA A 174 11.62 0.92 15.04
CA ALA A 174 12.70 1.92 14.99
C ALA A 174 13.40 1.99 13.62
N MET A 175 13.08 1.07 12.70
CA MET A 175 13.61 1.05 11.34
C MET A 175 12.46 0.98 10.32
N PRO A 176 12.04 2.10 9.72
CA PRO A 176 11.08 2.11 8.65
C PRO A 176 11.76 1.69 7.33
N GLY A 177 11.44 0.51 6.81
CA GLY A 177 12.00 0.04 5.54
C GLY A 177 12.57 -1.38 5.63
N LYS A 178 13.32 -1.76 4.61
CA LYS A 178 13.98 -3.08 4.54
C LYS A 178 15.38 -3.05 5.14
N VAL A 179 15.73 -4.10 5.86
CA VAL A 179 17.09 -4.34 6.34
C VAL A 179 17.75 -5.36 5.43
N LEU A 180 18.94 -5.03 4.94
CA LEU A 180 19.77 -5.93 4.15
C LEU A 180 20.98 -6.36 4.98
N LEU A 181 21.24 -7.65 4.99
CA LEU A 181 22.47 -8.22 5.55
C LEU A 181 23.42 -8.51 4.39
N ILE A 182 24.63 -8.02 4.51
CA ILE A 182 25.69 -8.18 3.52
C ILE A 182 26.73 -9.12 4.13
N PRO A 183 27.06 -10.22 3.43
CA PRO A 183 28.09 -11.17 3.88
C PRO A 183 29.46 -10.55 4.05
#